data_7dce344f1f751a98eb1a54d6f5328dff
#
_entry.id   7dce344f1f751a98eb1a54d6f5328dff
#
_cell.length_a   1.000
_cell.length_b   1.000
_cell.length_c   1.000
_cell.angle_alpha   90.00
_cell.angle_beta   90.00
_cell.angle_gamma   90.00
#
_symmetry.space_group_name_H-M   'P 1'
#
loop_
_entity.id
_entity.type
_entity.pdbx_description
1 polymer ?
#
loop_
_entity_poly.entity_id
_entity_poly.type
_entity_poly.pdbx_seq_one_letter_code
_entity_poly.pdbx_strand_id
1 'polypeptide(L)'
;MPDTARLPLSRWRLLPRRLVQFALLELACCAFAIAIFVGLAASALIWKYTNPPIARYDALLIYVVVVQIAFVALKQETWRELGVICAFHLIGLALEVFKVHTGSWAYPDAGVVRVGGVPVFSGFMYASVGSYICQAFRRLDLHVGGFRWWPVSLLAVAAYLNFFTHHVIVDLRWVIAVGFLIALWGSTVHFTVGGDRYWMPTTVAFILIGGFLWLAENLATALSAWRYPDQADGWHLVHAGKFGSWALLISLSFVLVAAIKAKEGTLYGRGLPRMTRRRLRIAET
;
A
#
# COMPACT_ATOMS: atom_id res chain seq x y z
N MET A 1 17.14 -28.81 31.23
CA MET A 1 15.77 -28.24 31.11
C MET A 1 15.96 -26.78 30.72
N PRO A 2 15.55 -26.32 29.53
CA PRO A 2 15.66 -24.92 29.21
C PRO A 2 14.58 -24.14 29.94
N ASP A 3 15.01 -23.12 30.61
CA ASP A 3 14.24 -22.17 31.39
C ASP A 3 13.15 -21.53 30.52
N THR A 4 11.88 -21.87 30.77
CA THR A 4 10.73 -21.22 30.13
C THR A 4 10.61 -19.83 30.78
N ALA A 5 11.37 -18.87 30.27
CA ALA A 5 11.32 -17.48 30.69
C ALA A 5 9.86 -16.97 30.53
N ARG A 6 9.11 -17.01 31.64
CA ARG A 6 7.80 -16.36 31.75
C ARG A 6 8.02 -14.89 31.45
N LEU A 7 7.47 -14.41 30.35
CA LEU A 7 7.46 -12.97 30.03
C LEU A 7 6.92 -12.23 31.26
N PRO A 8 7.60 -11.18 31.74
CA PRO A 8 7.20 -10.49 32.96
C PRO A 8 5.76 -9.95 32.80
N LEU A 9 4.90 -10.20 33.77
CA LEU A 9 3.48 -9.81 33.80
C LEU A 9 3.24 -8.33 33.49
N SER A 10 4.25 -7.49 33.64
CA SER A 10 4.24 -6.07 33.23
C SER A 10 4.06 -5.85 31.72
N ARG A 11 4.54 -6.74 30.85
CA ARG A 11 4.39 -6.62 29.38
C ARG A 11 2.96 -6.81 28.92
N TRP A 12 2.19 -7.69 29.53
CA TRP A 12 0.78 -7.91 29.19
C TRP A 12 -0.08 -6.69 29.52
N ARG A 13 0.21 -5.97 30.60
CA ARG A 13 -0.49 -4.73 30.96
C ARG A 13 -0.24 -3.58 29.98
N LEU A 14 0.89 -3.60 29.26
CA LEU A 14 1.24 -2.59 28.26
C LEU A 14 0.68 -2.93 26.86
N LEU A 15 0.25 -4.17 26.63
CA LEU A 15 -0.19 -4.63 25.31
C LEU A 15 -1.34 -3.77 24.72
N PRO A 16 -2.43 -3.45 25.44
CA PRO A 16 -3.49 -2.59 24.88
C PRO A 16 -2.97 -1.21 24.47
N ARG A 17 -2.12 -0.61 25.30
CA ARG A 17 -1.48 0.68 24.98
C ARG A 17 -0.59 0.60 23.74
N ARG A 18 0.17 -0.49 23.58
CA ARG A 18 1.03 -0.73 22.40
C ARG A 18 0.21 -0.96 21.14
N LEU A 19 -0.90 -1.67 21.23
CA LEU A 19 -1.82 -1.86 20.11
C LEU A 19 -2.44 -0.54 19.66
N VAL A 20 -2.87 0.32 20.60
CA VAL A 20 -3.36 1.67 20.26
C VAL A 20 -2.26 2.51 19.62
N GLN A 21 -1.03 2.49 20.17
CA GLN A 21 0.10 3.21 19.58
C GLN A 21 0.41 2.70 18.17
N PHE A 22 0.38 1.39 17.94
CA PHE A 22 0.58 0.80 16.61
C PHE A 22 -0.52 1.26 15.65
N ALA A 23 -1.79 1.19 16.05
CA ALA A 23 -2.92 1.63 15.23
C ALA A 23 -2.81 3.13 14.86
N LEU A 24 -2.42 3.99 15.81
CA LEU A 24 -2.20 5.41 15.54
C LEU A 24 -1.03 5.66 14.58
N LEU A 25 0.05 4.89 14.68
CA LEU A 25 1.18 4.95 13.74
C LEU A 25 0.75 4.50 12.34
N GLU A 26 -0.01 3.41 12.22
CA GLU A 26 -0.56 2.94 10.94
C GLU A 26 -1.52 3.97 10.32
N LEU A 27 -2.42 4.58 11.11
CA LEU A 27 -3.26 5.69 10.64
C LEU A 27 -2.41 6.87 10.14
N ALA A 28 -1.33 7.21 10.83
CA ALA A 28 -0.41 8.26 10.39
C ALA A 28 0.34 7.87 9.10
N CYS A 29 0.65 6.58 8.89
CA CYS A 29 1.21 6.08 7.63
C CYS A 29 0.18 6.17 6.50
N CYS A 30 -1.11 5.99 6.78
CA CYS A 30 -2.21 6.09 5.84
C CYS A 30 -2.69 7.53 5.59
N ALA A 31 -2.04 8.56 6.14
CA ALA A 31 -2.55 9.94 6.10
C ALA A 31 -2.88 10.44 4.69
N PHE A 32 -2.03 10.13 3.69
CA PHE A 32 -2.28 10.51 2.29
C PHE A 32 -3.50 9.76 1.72
N ALA A 33 -3.61 8.46 1.95
CA ALA A 33 -4.78 7.67 1.53
C ALA A 33 -6.07 8.18 2.21
N ILE A 34 -6.02 8.49 3.52
CA ILE A 34 -7.14 9.06 4.26
C ILE A 34 -7.57 10.40 3.64
N ALA A 35 -6.62 11.28 3.30
CA ALA A 35 -6.92 12.54 2.62
C ALA A 35 -7.64 12.30 1.28
N ILE A 36 -7.20 11.33 0.47
CA ILE A 36 -7.89 10.94 -0.78
C ILE A 36 -9.33 10.50 -0.48
N PHE A 37 -9.55 9.65 0.51
CA PHE A 37 -10.90 9.19 0.88
C PHE A 37 -11.80 10.32 1.40
N VAL A 38 -11.25 11.29 2.13
CA VAL A 38 -11.98 12.51 2.52
C VAL A 38 -12.42 13.29 1.28
N GLY A 39 -11.54 13.45 0.28
CA GLY A 39 -11.89 14.09 -1.00
C GLY A 39 -12.97 13.31 -1.76
N LEU A 40 -12.85 11.98 -1.83
CA LEU A 40 -13.85 11.12 -2.47
C LEU A 40 -15.22 11.24 -1.79
N ALA A 41 -15.27 11.17 -0.47
CA ALA A 41 -16.51 11.30 0.30
C ALA A 41 -17.12 12.69 0.16
N ALA A 42 -16.33 13.75 0.31
CA ALA A 42 -16.77 15.12 0.13
C ALA A 42 -17.31 15.37 -1.29
N SER A 43 -16.58 14.92 -2.31
CA SER A 43 -17.04 15.05 -3.69
C SER A 43 -18.32 14.27 -3.96
N ALA A 44 -18.45 13.04 -3.42
CA ALA A 44 -19.67 12.25 -3.58
C ALA A 44 -20.89 12.96 -2.99
N LEU A 45 -20.74 13.60 -1.82
CA LEU A 45 -21.82 14.37 -1.18
C LEU A 45 -22.12 15.67 -1.95
N ILE A 46 -21.08 16.44 -2.30
CA ILE A 46 -21.25 17.73 -2.99
C ILE A 46 -21.97 17.52 -4.32
N TRP A 47 -21.49 16.61 -5.19
CA TRP A 47 -22.09 16.37 -6.50
C TRP A 47 -23.47 15.70 -6.43
N LYS A 48 -23.79 15.03 -5.34
CA LYS A 48 -25.13 14.46 -5.10
C LYS A 48 -26.19 15.53 -4.83
N TYR A 49 -25.83 16.61 -4.11
CA TYR A 49 -26.78 17.61 -3.64
C TYR A 49 -26.66 18.98 -4.32
N THR A 50 -25.59 19.17 -5.12
CA THR A 50 -25.33 20.42 -5.84
C THR A 50 -24.95 20.11 -7.28
N ASN A 51 -24.85 21.13 -8.12
CA ASN A 51 -24.37 20.99 -9.50
C ASN A 51 -23.19 21.94 -9.73
N PRO A 52 -21.99 21.63 -9.25
CA PRO A 52 -20.82 22.49 -9.39
C PRO A 52 -20.46 22.69 -10.88
N PRO A 53 -19.91 23.87 -11.26
CA PRO A 53 -19.53 24.17 -12.64
C PRO A 53 -18.29 23.38 -13.11
N ILE A 54 -17.62 22.64 -12.23
CA ILE A 54 -16.46 21.80 -12.52
C ILE A 54 -16.84 20.31 -12.49
N ALA A 55 -16.27 19.52 -13.36
CA ALA A 55 -16.46 18.08 -13.34
C ALA A 55 -15.83 17.44 -12.08
N ARG A 56 -16.51 16.41 -11.53
CA ARG A 56 -16.11 15.79 -10.27
C ARG A 56 -14.66 15.27 -10.28
N TYR A 57 -14.26 14.57 -11.35
CA TYR A 57 -12.90 14.02 -11.41
C TYR A 57 -11.81 15.08 -11.58
N ASP A 58 -12.13 16.22 -12.20
CA ASP A 58 -11.18 17.33 -12.31
C ASP A 58 -11.04 18.06 -10.96
N ALA A 59 -12.12 18.22 -10.21
CA ALA A 59 -12.06 18.74 -8.85
C ALA A 59 -11.26 17.81 -7.92
N LEU A 60 -11.43 16.50 -8.03
CA LEU A 60 -10.62 15.51 -7.31
C LEU A 60 -9.14 15.60 -7.70
N LEU A 61 -8.82 15.79 -8.97
CA LEU A 61 -7.44 15.98 -9.42
C LEU A 61 -6.81 17.21 -8.78
N ILE A 62 -7.49 18.36 -8.82
CA ILE A 62 -7.00 19.59 -8.18
C ILE A 62 -6.79 19.35 -6.68
N TYR A 63 -7.76 18.74 -6.02
CA TYR A 63 -7.69 18.41 -4.59
C TYR A 63 -6.48 17.55 -4.25
N VAL A 64 -6.26 16.42 -4.94
CA VAL A 64 -5.15 15.51 -4.62
C VAL A 64 -3.79 16.12 -4.92
N VAL A 65 -3.68 16.97 -5.96
CA VAL A 65 -2.45 17.73 -6.24
C VAL A 65 -2.15 18.71 -5.12
N VAL A 66 -3.16 19.44 -4.62
CA VAL A 66 -3.00 20.35 -3.48
C VAL A 66 -2.58 19.57 -2.23
N VAL A 67 -3.20 18.42 -1.96
CA VAL A 67 -2.80 17.54 -0.85
C VAL A 67 -1.34 17.08 -1.01
N GLN A 68 -0.93 16.66 -2.21
CA GLN A 68 0.45 16.23 -2.46
C GLN A 68 1.45 17.36 -2.21
N ILE A 69 1.16 18.58 -2.69
CA ILE A 69 1.98 19.77 -2.45
C ILE A 69 2.06 20.05 -0.94
N ALA A 70 0.95 19.98 -0.22
CA ALA A 70 0.91 20.18 1.22
C ALA A 70 1.76 19.14 1.96
N PHE A 71 1.73 17.86 1.57
CA PHE A 71 2.54 16.81 2.18
C PHE A 71 4.04 17.07 2.04
N VAL A 72 4.48 17.57 0.88
CA VAL A 72 5.88 17.96 0.66
C VAL A 72 6.23 19.22 1.45
N ALA A 73 5.39 20.26 1.39
CA ALA A 73 5.60 21.53 2.08
C ALA A 73 5.66 21.37 3.62
N LEU A 74 4.80 20.50 4.18
CA LEU A 74 4.75 20.15 5.60
C LEU A 74 5.80 19.10 5.99
N LYS A 75 6.70 18.73 5.08
CA LYS A 75 7.76 17.72 5.31
C LYS A 75 7.22 16.34 5.75
N GLN A 76 5.95 16.06 5.43
CA GLN A 76 5.39 14.71 5.60
C GLN A 76 5.99 13.73 4.59
N GLU A 77 6.44 14.22 3.44
CA GLU A 77 7.14 13.46 2.40
C GLU A 77 8.40 14.21 1.98
N THR A 78 9.44 13.44 1.67
CA THR A 78 10.69 13.97 1.11
C THR A 78 10.63 14.01 -0.42
N TRP A 79 11.51 14.81 -1.05
CA TRP A 79 11.62 14.84 -2.52
C TRP A 79 11.96 13.47 -3.15
N ARG A 80 12.67 12.61 -2.42
CA ARG A 80 12.95 11.24 -2.87
C ARG A 80 11.70 10.36 -2.81
N GLU A 81 10.94 10.46 -1.74
CA GLU A 81 9.65 9.78 -1.60
C GLU A 81 8.66 10.27 -2.66
N LEU A 82 8.62 11.58 -2.95
CA LEU A 82 7.81 12.13 -4.03
C LEU A 82 8.16 11.49 -5.39
N GLY A 83 9.45 11.28 -5.69
CA GLY A 83 9.86 10.58 -6.92
C GLY A 83 9.29 9.16 -7.01
N VAL A 84 9.25 8.42 -5.88
CA VAL A 84 8.60 7.10 -5.79
C VAL A 84 7.11 7.22 -6.01
N ILE A 85 6.46 8.14 -5.33
CA ILE A 85 5.01 8.39 -5.40
C ILE A 85 4.61 8.74 -6.84
N CYS A 86 5.38 9.57 -7.53
CA CYS A 86 5.19 9.86 -8.96
C CYS A 86 5.33 8.60 -9.84
N ALA A 87 6.31 7.74 -9.57
CA ALA A 87 6.45 6.47 -10.28
C ALA A 87 5.21 5.56 -10.07
N PHE A 88 4.71 5.48 -8.84
CA PHE A 88 3.47 4.75 -8.55
C PHE A 88 2.25 5.34 -9.27
N HIS A 89 2.16 6.68 -9.31
CA HIS A 89 1.10 7.36 -10.06
C HIS A 89 1.13 6.97 -11.53
N LEU A 90 2.28 7.02 -12.18
CA LEU A 90 2.44 6.70 -13.60
C LEU A 90 2.17 5.22 -13.90
N ILE A 91 2.72 4.31 -13.09
CA ILE A 91 2.50 2.86 -13.23
C ILE A 91 1.02 2.55 -13.01
N GLY A 92 0.40 3.12 -11.97
CA GLY A 92 -1.01 2.95 -11.68
C GLY A 92 -1.91 3.49 -12.79
N LEU A 93 -1.63 4.68 -13.31
CA LEU A 93 -2.38 5.26 -14.40
C LEU A 93 -2.29 4.42 -15.69
N ALA A 94 -1.10 3.90 -16.01
CA ALA A 94 -0.93 3.00 -17.15
C ALA A 94 -1.75 1.70 -16.99
N LEU A 95 -1.76 1.14 -15.78
CA LEU A 95 -2.56 -0.02 -15.44
C LEU A 95 -4.07 0.27 -15.56
N GLU A 96 -4.52 1.42 -15.08
CA GLU A 96 -5.91 1.87 -15.18
C GLU A 96 -6.35 2.00 -16.65
N VAL A 97 -5.54 2.64 -17.49
CA VAL A 97 -5.82 2.76 -18.93
C VAL A 97 -6.00 1.39 -19.57
N PHE A 98 -5.11 0.45 -19.28
CA PHE A 98 -5.23 -0.92 -19.78
C PHE A 98 -6.53 -1.59 -19.30
N LYS A 99 -6.83 -1.53 -18.00
CA LYS A 99 -7.98 -2.21 -17.39
C LYS A 99 -9.33 -1.61 -17.84
N VAL A 100 -9.41 -0.32 -18.00
CA VAL A 100 -10.60 0.34 -18.58
C VAL A 100 -10.81 -0.09 -20.04
N HIS A 101 -9.72 -0.17 -20.83
CA HIS A 101 -9.79 -0.66 -22.21
C HIS A 101 -10.23 -2.13 -22.31
N THR A 102 -9.88 -2.96 -21.34
CA THR A 102 -10.32 -4.37 -21.26
C THR A 102 -11.71 -4.53 -20.63
N GLY A 103 -12.39 -3.45 -20.28
CA GLY A 103 -13.73 -3.49 -19.68
C GLY A 103 -13.75 -4.02 -18.25
N SER A 104 -12.59 -4.05 -17.56
CA SER A 104 -12.51 -4.57 -16.18
C SER A 104 -13.25 -3.69 -15.17
N TRP A 105 -13.29 -2.37 -15.39
CA TRP A 105 -14.08 -1.37 -14.67
C TRP A 105 -14.21 -0.09 -15.49
N ALA A 106 -15.04 0.84 -15.01
CA ALA A 106 -15.29 2.12 -15.67
C ALA A 106 -15.30 3.28 -14.67
N TYR A 107 -15.06 4.48 -15.20
CA TYR A 107 -15.15 5.75 -14.48
C TYR A 107 -16.42 6.50 -14.95
N PRO A 108 -17.55 6.39 -14.22
CA PRO A 108 -18.85 6.85 -14.69
C PRO A 108 -19.03 8.37 -14.69
N ASP A 109 -18.35 9.09 -13.78
CA ASP A 109 -18.54 10.53 -13.61
C ASP A 109 -17.78 11.33 -14.70
N ALA A 110 -18.19 12.60 -14.87
CA ALA A 110 -17.55 13.51 -15.79
C ALA A 110 -16.15 13.94 -15.36
N GLY A 111 -15.28 14.18 -16.33
CA GLY A 111 -13.94 14.73 -16.16
C GLY A 111 -13.35 15.06 -17.53
N VAL A 112 -12.69 16.20 -17.65
CA VAL A 112 -12.01 16.64 -18.87
C VAL A 112 -10.57 16.13 -18.91
N VAL A 113 -9.88 16.11 -17.77
CA VAL A 113 -8.48 15.70 -17.68
C VAL A 113 -8.39 14.17 -17.59
N ARG A 114 -8.34 13.53 -18.77
CA ARG A 114 -8.29 12.06 -18.91
C ARG A 114 -7.16 11.63 -19.83
N VAL A 115 -6.64 10.44 -19.58
CA VAL A 115 -5.69 9.72 -20.45
C VAL A 115 -6.30 8.37 -20.80
N GLY A 116 -6.53 8.07 -22.08
CA GLY A 116 -7.16 6.82 -22.53
C GLY A 116 -8.51 6.54 -21.86
N GLY A 117 -9.35 7.57 -21.65
CA GLY A 117 -10.65 7.43 -20.99
C GLY A 117 -10.59 7.39 -19.43
N VAL A 118 -9.41 7.34 -18.86
CA VAL A 118 -9.18 7.27 -17.40
C VAL A 118 -8.90 8.67 -16.83
N PRO A 119 -9.61 9.11 -15.77
CA PRO A 119 -9.32 10.39 -15.12
C PRO A 119 -7.96 10.33 -14.41
N VAL A 120 -7.14 11.37 -14.61
CA VAL A 120 -5.74 11.39 -14.10
C VAL A 120 -5.66 11.29 -12.57
N PHE A 121 -6.70 11.71 -11.83
CA PHE A 121 -6.72 11.57 -10.38
C PHE A 121 -6.57 10.10 -9.93
N SER A 122 -7.00 9.12 -10.75
CA SER A 122 -6.97 7.70 -10.40
C SER A 122 -5.55 7.18 -10.09
N GLY A 123 -4.54 7.72 -10.77
CA GLY A 123 -3.16 7.37 -10.49
C GLY A 123 -2.70 7.71 -9.06
N PHE A 124 -3.33 8.72 -8.43
CA PHE A 124 -3.01 9.07 -7.03
C PHE A 124 -3.50 8.03 -6.02
N MET A 125 -4.45 7.19 -6.36
CA MET A 125 -4.84 6.06 -5.52
C MET A 125 -3.69 5.05 -5.38
N TYR A 126 -2.97 4.78 -6.48
CA TYR A 126 -1.74 3.97 -6.45
C TYR A 126 -0.59 4.71 -5.76
N ALA A 127 -0.45 6.00 -6.02
CA ALA A 127 0.52 6.86 -5.35
C ALA A 127 0.37 6.81 -3.82
N SER A 128 -0.87 6.68 -3.30
CA SER A 128 -1.12 6.56 -1.87
C SER A 128 -0.53 5.30 -1.25
N VAL A 129 -0.44 4.21 -2.01
CA VAL A 129 0.24 2.97 -1.57
C VAL A 129 1.75 3.20 -1.45
N GLY A 130 2.34 3.92 -2.42
CA GLY A 130 3.75 4.33 -2.35
C GLY A 130 4.04 5.22 -1.15
N SER A 131 3.19 6.22 -0.91
CA SER A 131 3.27 7.10 0.27
C SER A 131 3.18 6.29 1.56
N TYR A 132 2.19 5.39 1.70
CA TYR A 132 2.05 4.51 2.85
C TYR A 132 3.33 3.73 3.15
N ILE A 133 3.90 3.04 2.16
CA ILE A 133 5.10 2.22 2.38
C ILE A 133 6.28 3.10 2.80
N CYS A 134 6.49 4.26 2.17
CA CYS A 134 7.54 5.20 2.56
C CYS A 134 7.36 5.70 4.01
N GLN A 135 6.14 6.07 4.39
CA GLN A 135 5.78 6.48 5.73
C GLN A 135 5.99 5.36 6.76
N ALA A 136 5.59 4.12 6.43
CA ALA A 136 5.77 2.96 7.30
C ALA A 136 7.25 2.69 7.58
N PHE A 137 8.12 2.72 6.56
CA PHE A 137 9.57 2.60 6.75
C PHE A 137 10.12 3.65 7.71
N ARG A 138 9.65 4.88 7.63
CA ARG A 138 10.15 5.99 8.44
C ARG A 138 9.56 6.01 9.85
N ARG A 139 8.23 5.88 9.99
CA ARG A 139 7.53 6.03 11.27
C ARG A 139 7.64 4.82 12.19
N LEU A 140 7.69 3.64 11.60
CA LEU A 140 7.81 2.37 12.31
C LEU A 140 9.25 1.88 12.43
N ASP A 141 10.23 2.63 11.89
CA ASP A 141 11.64 2.20 11.82
C ASP A 141 11.74 0.78 11.24
N LEU A 142 11.10 0.57 10.06
CA LEU A 142 11.00 -0.75 9.45
C LEU A 142 12.36 -1.28 9.01
N HIS A 143 12.60 -2.54 9.31
CA HIS A 143 13.73 -3.30 8.81
C HIS A 143 13.26 -4.67 8.35
N VAL A 144 13.72 -5.10 7.20
CA VAL A 144 13.35 -6.39 6.63
C VAL A 144 14.54 -7.33 6.66
N GLY A 145 14.42 -8.42 7.42
CA GLY A 145 15.43 -9.47 7.52
C GLY A 145 15.12 -10.64 6.60
N GLY A 146 16.17 -11.35 6.12
CA GLY A 146 16.00 -12.55 5.31
C GLY A 146 15.38 -12.35 3.91
N PHE A 147 15.30 -11.13 3.44
CA PHE A 147 14.67 -10.79 2.16
C PHE A 147 15.51 -11.27 0.98
N ARG A 148 14.92 -12.08 0.11
CA ARG A 148 15.54 -12.62 -1.10
C ARG A 148 15.20 -11.74 -2.29
N TRP A 149 16.04 -10.75 -2.56
CA TRP A 149 15.80 -9.71 -3.55
C TRP A 149 15.38 -10.25 -4.93
N TRP A 150 16.21 -11.08 -5.53
CA TRP A 150 15.98 -11.55 -6.90
C TRP A 150 14.69 -12.37 -7.07
N PRO A 151 14.42 -13.43 -6.28
CA PRO A 151 13.19 -14.19 -6.42
C PRO A 151 11.95 -13.35 -6.20
N VAL A 152 11.96 -12.46 -5.19
CA VAL A 152 10.81 -11.60 -4.88
C VAL A 152 10.59 -10.59 -6.00
N SER A 153 11.65 -9.99 -6.57
CA SER A 153 11.51 -9.05 -7.69
C SER A 153 10.98 -9.74 -8.95
N LEU A 154 11.47 -10.94 -9.28
CA LEU A 154 10.96 -11.71 -10.41
C LEU A 154 9.48 -12.07 -10.24
N LEU A 155 9.09 -12.52 -9.06
CA LEU A 155 7.68 -12.83 -8.75
C LEU A 155 6.80 -11.57 -8.76
N ALA A 156 7.30 -10.42 -8.32
CA ALA A 156 6.58 -9.16 -8.40
C ALA A 156 6.33 -8.75 -9.86
N VAL A 157 7.33 -8.87 -10.72
CA VAL A 157 7.17 -8.65 -12.17
C VAL A 157 6.19 -9.68 -12.76
N ALA A 158 6.31 -10.95 -12.41
CA ALA A 158 5.40 -12.01 -12.88
C ALA A 158 3.95 -11.74 -12.44
N ALA A 159 3.72 -11.27 -11.20
CA ALA A 159 2.40 -10.91 -10.72
C ALA A 159 1.79 -9.77 -11.54
N TYR A 160 2.60 -8.77 -11.87
CA TYR A 160 2.14 -7.66 -12.71
C TYR A 160 1.86 -8.09 -14.15
N LEU A 161 2.75 -8.88 -14.77
CA LEU A 161 2.53 -9.43 -16.09
C LEU A 161 1.26 -10.29 -16.12
N ASN A 162 1.08 -11.17 -15.14
CA ASN A 162 -0.14 -11.98 -15.03
C ASN A 162 -1.40 -11.10 -14.89
N PHE A 163 -1.32 -9.99 -14.15
CA PHE A 163 -2.43 -9.06 -14.00
C PHE A 163 -2.84 -8.41 -15.34
N PHE A 164 -1.90 -8.19 -16.27
CA PHE A 164 -2.21 -7.72 -17.61
C PHE A 164 -2.70 -8.83 -18.54
N THR A 165 -2.16 -10.03 -18.41
CA THR A 165 -2.31 -11.08 -19.43
C THR A 165 -3.36 -12.14 -19.11
N HIS A 166 -3.86 -12.24 -17.87
CA HIS A 166 -4.80 -13.29 -17.46
C HIS A 166 -6.15 -13.27 -18.20
N HIS A 167 -6.43 -12.25 -19.01
CA HIS A 167 -7.58 -12.20 -19.89
C HIS A 167 -7.35 -12.97 -21.20
N VAL A 168 -6.10 -13.24 -21.54
CA VAL A 168 -5.68 -13.87 -22.81
C VAL A 168 -5.02 -15.21 -22.60
N ILE A 169 -4.30 -15.38 -21.48
CA ILE A 169 -3.60 -16.60 -21.09
C ILE A 169 -4.11 -17.10 -19.73
N VAL A 170 -3.69 -18.31 -19.36
CA VAL A 170 -4.05 -18.92 -18.07
C VAL A 170 -3.63 -18.02 -16.91
N ASP A 171 -4.53 -17.86 -15.95
CA ASP A 171 -4.27 -17.10 -14.73
C ASP A 171 -3.35 -17.87 -13.79
N LEU A 172 -2.13 -17.39 -13.64
CA LEU A 172 -1.06 -18.00 -12.83
C LEU A 172 -1.00 -17.45 -11.41
N ARG A 173 -1.99 -16.65 -10.96
CA ARG A 173 -1.94 -15.99 -9.64
C ARG A 173 -1.63 -16.94 -8.48
N TRP A 174 -2.16 -18.15 -8.49
CA TRP A 174 -1.93 -19.13 -7.42
C TRP A 174 -0.53 -19.71 -7.45
N VAL A 175 0.03 -19.95 -8.64
CA VAL A 175 1.43 -20.37 -8.80
C VAL A 175 2.38 -19.29 -8.29
N ILE A 176 2.09 -18.04 -8.65
CA ILE A 176 2.86 -16.88 -8.19
C ILE A 176 2.73 -16.71 -6.67
N ALA A 177 1.53 -16.89 -6.11
CA ALA A 177 1.31 -16.83 -4.66
C ALA A 177 2.15 -17.89 -3.92
N VAL A 178 2.17 -19.14 -4.39
CA VAL A 178 3.02 -20.20 -3.82
C VAL A 178 4.51 -19.82 -3.98
N GLY A 179 4.91 -19.29 -5.12
CA GLY A 179 6.26 -18.76 -5.34
C GLY A 179 6.64 -17.70 -4.29
N PHE A 180 5.75 -16.76 -3.97
CA PHE A 180 5.99 -15.77 -2.91
C PHE A 180 6.11 -16.41 -1.53
N LEU A 181 5.28 -17.40 -1.19
CA LEU A 181 5.41 -18.12 0.09
C LEU A 181 6.79 -18.76 0.23
N ILE A 182 7.31 -19.36 -0.84
CA ILE A 182 8.64 -19.98 -0.87
C ILE A 182 9.75 -18.91 -0.82
N ALA A 183 9.63 -17.85 -1.63
CA ALA A 183 10.64 -16.79 -1.72
C ALA A 183 10.76 -15.98 -0.43
N LEU A 184 9.64 -15.75 0.26
CA LEU A 184 9.58 -15.02 1.53
C LEU A 184 9.72 -15.92 2.76
N TRP A 185 9.95 -17.23 2.57
CA TRP A 185 10.16 -18.14 3.70
C TRP A 185 11.35 -17.70 4.54
N GLY A 186 11.09 -17.49 5.84
CA GLY A 186 12.07 -16.99 6.79
C GLY A 186 12.37 -15.47 6.69
N SER A 187 11.67 -14.74 5.81
CA SER A 187 11.73 -13.28 5.78
C SER A 187 10.83 -12.67 6.86
N THR A 188 11.34 -11.67 7.58
CA THR A 188 10.64 -11.01 8.67
C THR A 188 10.71 -9.48 8.54
N VAL A 189 9.62 -8.82 8.89
CA VAL A 189 9.56 -7.36 9.05
C VAL A 189 9.68 -7.05 10.54
N HIS A 190 10.65 -6.22 10.88
CA HIS A 190 10.85 -5.70 12.22
C HIS A 190 10.38 -4.26 12.27
N PHE A 191 9.68 -3.88 13.32
CA PHE A 191 9.13 -2.54 13.49
C PHE A 191 9.15 -2.11 14.97
N THR A 192 9.16 -0.81 15.22
CA THR A 192 9.28 -0.23 16.57
C THR A 192 7.97 0.47 16.95
N VAL A 193 7.42 0.13 18.11
CA VAL A 193 6.23 0.78 18.69
C VAL A 193 6.49 1.14 20.14
N GLY A 194 6.41 2.43 20.45
CA GLY A 194 6.60 2.95 21.81
C GLY A 194 7.96 2.61 22.44
N GLY A 195 8.99 2.49 21.59
CA GLY A 195 10.36 2.14 22.00
C GLY A 195 10.66 0.64 22.02
N ASP A 196 9.65 -0.22 21.93
CA ASP A 196 9.83 -1.67 21.87
C ASP A 196 9.86 -2.16 20.42
N ARG A 197 10.73 -3.15 20.14
CA ARG A 197 10.85 -3.76 18.82
C ARG A 197 10.02 -5.02 18.72
N TYR A 198 9.22 -5.06 17.65
CA TYR A 198 8.35 -6.19 17.28
C TYR A 198 8.76 -6.74 15.93
N TRP A 199 8.24 -7.91 15.59
CA TRP A 199 8.45 -8.51 14.28
C TRP A 199 7.23 -9.33 13.86
N MET A 200 7.09 -9.50 12.54
CA MET A 200 6.14 -10.44 11.94
C MET A 200 6.73 -11.04 10.65
N PRO A 201 6.25 -12.22 10.19
CA PRO A 201 6.60 -12.72 8.87
C PRO A 201 6.21 -11.73 7.77
N THR A 202 7.09 -11.51 6.80
CA THR A 202 6.83 -10.57 5.67
C THR A 202 5.58 -10.97 4.89
N THR A 203 5.32 -12.29 4.75
CA THR A 203 4.09 -12.80 4.12
C THR A 203 2.84 -12.34 4.85
N VAL A 204 2.84 -12.36 6.19
CA VAL A 204 1.70 -11.89 7.00
C VAL A 204 1.49 -10.39 6.78
N ALA A 205 2.55 -9.59 6.73
CA ALA A 205 2.45 -8.16 6.42
C ALA A 205 1.79 -7.93 5.05
N PHE A 206 2.18 -8.67 4.00
CA PHE A 206 1.58 -8.54 2.66
C PHE A 206 0.10 -8.93 2.64
N ILE A 207 -0.28 -9.99 3.37
CA ILE A 207 -1.67 -10.40 3.50
C ILE A 207 -2.51 -9.33 4.21
N LEU A 208 -2.00 -8.76 5.31
CA LEU A 208 -2.70 -7.70 6.04
C LEU A 208 -2.86 -6.43 5.17
N ILE A 209 -1.81 -5.99 4.50
CA ILE A 209 -1.89 -4.82 3.60
C ILE A 209 -2.85 -5.11 2.44
N GLY A 210 -2.80 -6.30 1.83
CA GLY A 210 -3.75 -6.71 0.79
C GLY A 210 -5.20 -6.66 1.27
N GLY A 211 -5.46 -7.06 2.52
CA GLY A 211 -6.77 -6.94 3.16
C GLY A 211 -7.24 -5.50 3.32
N PHE A 212 -6.35 -4.62 3.78
CA PHE A 212 -6.65 -3.18 3.86
C PHE A 212 -6.91 -2.56 2.50
N LEU A 213 -6.16 -2.93 1.46
CA LEU A 213 -6.39 -2.46 0.09
C LEU A 213 -7.73 -2.94 -0.45
N TRP A 214 -8.13 -4.18 -0.16
CA TRP A 214 -9.45 -4.69 -0.53
C TRP A 214 -10.58 -3.92 0.19
N LEU A 215 -10.42 -3.60 1.48
CA LEU A 215 -11.37 -2.75 2.21
C LEU A 215 -11.42 -1.33 1.63
N ALA A 216 -10.27 -0.74 1.30
CA ALA A 216 -10.16 0.56 0.66
C ALA A 216 -10.87 0.57 -0.72
N GLU A 217 -10.71 -0.49 -1.51
CA GLU A 217 -11.39 -0.66 -2.80
C GLU A 217 -12.92 -0.68 -2.64
N ASN A 218 -13.43 -1.41 -1.64
CA ASN A 218 -14.85 -1.42 -1.32
C ASN A 218 -15.37 -0.03 -0.95
N LEU A 219 -14.63 0.71 -0.13
CA LEU A 219 -14.99 2.07 0.24
C LEU A 219 -14.95 3.01 -0.98
N ALA A 220 -13.95 2.91 -1.84
CA ALA A 220 -13.81 3.74 -3.03
C ALA A 220 -14.95 3.50 -4.04
N THR A 221 -15.32 2.23 -4.29
CA THR A 221 -16.44 1.88 -5.16
C THR A 221 -17.78 2.31 -4.56
N ALA A 222 -17.97 2.20 -3.24
CA ALA A 222 -19.15 2.71 -2.55
C ALA A 222 -19.29 4.25 -2.67
N LEU A 223 -18.16 4.97 -2.76
CA LEU A 223 -18.10 6.41 -3.01
C LEU A 223 -18.12 6.74 -4.51
N SER A 224 -18.38 5.77 -5.38
CA SER A 224 -18.43 5.94 -6.83
C SER A 224 -17.15 6.52 -7.45
N ALA A 225 -15.98 6.19 -6.89
CA ALA A 225 -14.70 6.56 -7.49
C ALA A 225 -14.48 5.88 -8.84
N TRP A 226 -14.85 4.61 -8.94
CA TRP A 226 -15.02 3.81 -10.16
C TRP A 226 -16.10 2.76 -9.92
N ARG A 227 -16.47 2.02 -10.98
CA ARG A 227 -17.53 1.00 -10.92
C ARG A 227 -17.11 -0.26 -11.64
N TYR A 228 -17.37 -1.41 -11.06
CA TYR A 228 -17.25 -2.71 -11.71
C TYR A 228 -18.48 -3.03 -12.55
N PRO A 229 -18.36 -3.88 -13.59
CA PRO A 229 -19.51 -4.29 -14.42
C PRO A 229 -20.66 -4.89 -13.63
N ASP A 230 -20.35 -5.69 -12.61
CA ASP A 230 -21.31 -6.31 -11.70
C ASP A 230 -21.97 -5.33 -10.71
N GLN A 231 -21.47 -4.10 -10.61
CA GLN A 231 -22.04 -3.02 -9.80
C GLN A 231 -22.90 -2.04 -10.64
N ALA A 232 -23.27 -2.39 -11.88
CA ALA A 232 -24.02 -1.50 -12.77
C ALA A 232 -25.40 -1.11 -12.18
N ASP A 233 -26.10 -2.05 -11.57
CA ASP A 233 -27.44 -1.87 -10.99
C ASP A 233 -27.42 -1.34 -9.55
N GLY A 234 -26.27 -1.20 -8.94
CA GLY A 234 -26.07 -0.71 -7.59
C GLY A 234 -24.80 -1.23 -6.95
N TRP A 235 -24.36 -0.56 -5.89
CA TRP A 235 -23.14 -0.99 -5.20
C TRP A 235 -23.40 -2.27 -4.39
N HIS A 236 -22.49 -3.21 -4.52
CA HIS A 236 -22.36 -4.38 -3.65
C HIS A 236 -20.87 -4.69 -3.42
N LEU A 237 -20.60 -5.57 -2.48
CA LEU A 237 -19.24 -5.88 -2.04
C LEU A 237 -18.39 -6.39 -3.21
N VAL A 238 -17.19 -5.81 -3.36
CA VAL A 238 -16.21 -6.24 -4.35
C VAL A 238 -15.82 -7.70 -4.11
N HIS A 239 -15.78 -8.49 -5.17
CA HIS A 239 -15.53 -9.92 -5.10
C HIS A 239 -14.27 -10.27 -4.31
N ALA A 240 -14.38 -11.24 -3.37
CA ALA A 240 -13.29 -11.61 -2.45
C ALA A 240 -11.99 -12.06 -3.15
N GLY A 241 -12.06 -12.52 -4.41
CA GLY A 241 -10.89 -12.84 -5.23
C GLY A 241 -9.96 -11.65 -5.47
N LYS A 242 -10.45 -10.41 -5.35
CA LYS A 242 -9.65 -9.19 -5.42
C LYS A 242 -8.66 -9.05 -4.27
N PHE A 243 -8.99 -9.57 -3.09
CA PHE A 243 -8.07 -9.63 -1.95
C PHE A 243 -6.74 -10.28 -2.33
N GLY A 244 -6.78 -11.48 -2.96
CA GLY A 244 -5.57 -12.16 -3.41
C GLY A 244 -4.78 -11.37 -4.45
N SER A 245 -5.46 -10.68 -5.37
CA SER A 245 -4.82 -9.80 -6.34
C SER A 245 -4.09 -8.64 -5.66
N TRP A 246 -4.69 -7.99 -4.67
CA TRP A 246 -4.05 -6.92 -3.91
C TRP A 246 -2.85 -7.41 -3.10
N ALA A 247 -2.95 -8.59 -2.46
CA ALA A 247 -1.84 -9.19 -1.72
C ALA A 247 -0.63 -9.48 -2.62
N LEU A 248 -0.85 -9.81 -3.90
CA LEU A 248 0.23 -9.99 -4.87
C LEU A 248 0.74 -8.65 -5.42
N LEU A 249 -0.14 -7.71 -5.74
CA LEU A 249 0.24 -6.42 -6.30
C LEU A 249 1.04 -5.55 -5.34
N ILE A 250 0.79 -5.68 -4.02
CA ILE A 250 1.60 -4.99 -3.00
C ILE A 250 3.08 -5.36 -3.08
N SER A 251 3.41 -6.56 -3.57
CA SER A 251 4.79 -7.02 -3.68
C SER A 251 5.62 -6.15 -4.62
N LEU A 252 5.08 -5.72 -5.76
CA LEU A 252 5.79 -4.79 -6.65
C LEU A 252 5.99 -3.44 -5.98
N SER A 253 4.94 -2.93 -5.33
CA SER A 253 5.00 -1.69 -4.58
C SER A 253 6.11 -1.74 -3.53
N PHE A 254 6.18 -2.84 -2.79
CA PHE A 254 7.22 -3.07 -1.80
C PHE A 254 8.61 -3.13 -2.44
N VAL A 255 8.79 -3.86 -3.55
CA VAL A 255 10.07 -3.98 -4.26
C VAL A 255 10.57 -2.62 -4.73
N LEU A 256 9.71 -1.76 -5.28
CA LEU A 256 10.08 -0.41 -5.71
C LEU A 256 10.58 0.47 -4.55
N VAL A 257 9.85 0.47 -3.43
CA VAL A 257 10.28 1.22 -2.24
C VAL A 257 11.53 0.60 -1.63
N ALA A 258 11.58 -0.73 -1.53
CA ALA A 258 12.70 -1.46 -0.96
C ALA A 258 14.01 -1.22 -1.76
N ALA A 259 13.94 -1.03 -3.08
CA ALA A 259 15.09 -0.65 -3.90
C ALA A 259 15.74 0.66 -3.44
N ILE A 260 14.93 1.62 -3.01
CA ILE A 260 15.41 2.89 -2.48
C ILE A 260 15.91 2.72 -1.06
N LYS A 261 15.16 2.03 -0.23
CA LYS A 261 15.50 1.78 1.18
C LYS A 261 16.72 0.88 1.34
N ALA A 262 17.01 0.01 0.37
CA ALA A 262 18.27 -0.76 0.35
C ALA A 262 19.50 0.15 0.29
N LYS A 263 19.43 1.25 -0.48
CA LYS A 263 20.49 2.26 -0.52
C LYS A 263 20.61 3.04 0.79
N GLU A 264 19.56 3.12 1.58
CA GLU A 264 19.54 3.76 2.90
C GLU A 264 19.95 2.79 4.04
N GLY A 265 20.24 1.52 3.74
CA GLY A 265 20.70 0.51 4.70
C GLY A 265 19.60 -0.07 5.61
N THR A 266 18.33 0.15 5.29
CA THR A 266 17.17 -0.38 6.04
C THR A 266 16.65 -1.72 5.56
N LEU A 267 17.17 -2.22 4.42
CA LEU A 267 16.85 -3.53 3.86
C LEU A 267 18.07 -4.43 3.94
N TYR A 268 17.94 -5.60 4.56
CA TYR A 268 19.04 -6.52 4.75
C TYR A 268 18.77 -7.88 4.11
N GLY A 269 19.82 -8.47 3.50
CA GLY A 269 19.81 -9.84 3.04
C GLY A 269 19.70 -10.84 4.19
N ARG A 270 20.63 -11.78 4.34
CA ARG A 270 20.66 -12.74 5.46
C ARG A 270 21.30 -12.11 6.71
N GLY A 271 20.47 -11.86 7.75
CA GLY A 271 20.89 -11.37 9.08
C GLY A 271 20.95 -9.85 9.24
N LEU A 272 20.90 -9.39 10.48
CA LEU A 272 21.06 -7.97 10.81
C LEU A 272 22.53 -7.54 10.61
N PRO A 273 22.81 -6.34 10.08
CA PRO A 273 24.17 -5.82 9.97
C PRO A 273 24.86 -5.77 11.33
N ARG A 274 26.19 -5.94 11.34
CA ARG A 274 27.02 -5.84 12.57
C ARG A 274 26.83 -4.52 13.34
N MET A 275 26.50 -3.43 12.65
CA MET A 275 26.27 -2.11 13.29
C MET A 275 24.99 -2.08 14.14
N THR A 276 23.94 -2.76 13.75
CA THR A 276 22.68 -2.83 14.53
C THR A 276 22.84 -3.67 15.80
N ARG A 277 23.67 -4.73 15.75
CA ARG A 277 24.04 -5.49 16.95
C ARG A 277 24.78 -4.64 18.00
N ARG A 278 25.59 -3.69 17.57
CA ARG A 278 26.32 -2.77 18.49
C ARG A 278 25.39 -1.76 19.14
N ARG A 279 24.40 -1.21 18.39
CA ARG A 279 23.39 -0.29 18.97
C ARG A 279 22.44 -0.98 19.92
N LEU A 280 22.07 -2.25 19.67
CA LEU A 280 21.23 -3.03 20.57
C LEU A 280 21.96 -3.33 21.90
N ARG A 281 23.28 -3.60 21.87
CA ARG A 281 24.09 -3.81 23.11
C ARG A 281 24.26 -2.54 23.94
N ILE A 282 24.26 -1.35 23.33
CA ILE A 282 24.37 -0.08 24.07
C ILE A 282 23.04 0.30 24.75
N ALA A 283 21.91 -0.24 24.27
CA ALA A 283 20.60 -0.06 24.90
C ALA A 283 20.31 -1.06 26.02
N GLU A 284 21.19 -2.06 26.22
CA GLU A 284 21.10 -3.08 27.30
C GLU A 284 22.08 -2.79 28.47
N THR A 285 22.90 -1.75 28.35
CA THR A 285 23.75 -1.21 29.43
C THR A 285 23.24 0.14 29.93
#